data_cff0c54d882be2b1d4f4526da7a48706
#
_entry.id   cff0c54d882be2b1d4f4526da7a48706
#
_cell.length_a   1.000
_cell.length_b   1.000
_cell.length_c   1.000
_cell.angle_alpha   90.00
_cell.angle_beta   90.00
_cell.angle_gamma   90.00
#
_symmetry.space_group_name_H-M   'P 1'
#
loop_
_entity.id
_entity.type
_entity.pdbx_description
1 polymer ?
#
loop_
_entity_poly.entity_id
_entity_poly.type
_entity_poly.pdbx_seq_one_letter_code
_entity_poly.pdbx_strand_id
1 'polypeptide(L)'
;MRRIATCTLACAAIVPLVVGCAKRTERNENRAVAVNAQPLGKETGATVRNAIMGAQTSGPAAQTVALQMDKQAQELAFELPGAVVERLGGGIVLILPEGMLFAQESDELATSSRDNLRRLASSFEKYPNTRIMIVGHTDSQGGTDHNQSLSERRAQSLASFLEQVGVNRGRMTTIGRGDAEPIATNDTDAGRQWNRRIEIAVYADEATRFGSTN
;
A
#
# COMPACT_ATOMS: atom_id res chain seq x y z
N MET A 1 -0.26 88.43 -19.49
CA MET A 1 -1.66 88.08 -19.30
C MET A 1 -1.76 86.78 -18.55
N ARG A 2 -2.48 86.83 -17.47
CA ARG A 2 -2.70 85.77 -16.47
C ARG A 2 -3.40 84.53 -17.03
N ARG A 3 -3.12 83.34 -16.63
CA ARG A 3 -4.12 82.34 -16.22
C ARG A 3 -3.48 81.32 -15.27
N ILE A 4 -4.07 81.23 -14.15
CA ILE A 4 -3.91 80.39 -13.01
C ILE A 4 -4.50 79.02 -13.37
N ALA A 5 -3.83 77.91 -13.10
CA ALA A 5 -4.43 76.58 -13.11
C ALA A 5 -4.14 75.87 -11.79
N THR A 6 -5.18 75.58 -11.11
CA THR A 6 -5.33 74.99 -9.78
C THR A 6 -4.77 73.58 -9.69
N CYS A 7 -3.97 73.41 -8.64
CA CYS A 7 -3.41 72.11 -8.22
C CYS A 7 -4.47 71.40 -7.37
N THR A 8 -4.97 70.26 -7.80
CA THR A 8 -5.79 69.37 -6.97
C THR A 8 -4.92 68.33 -6.32
N LEU A 9 -4.82 68.40 -4.99
CA LEU A 9 -4.21 67.41 -4.13
C LEU A 9 -5.04 66.12 -4.19
N ALA A 10 -4.44 65.03 -4.64
CA ALA A 10 -4.96 63.71 -4.46
C ALA A 10 -4.28 63.07 -3.23
N CYS A 11 -5.02 62.91 -2.14
CA CYS A 11 -4.64 62.13 -1.00
C CYS A 11 -4.46 60.67 -1.35
N ALA A 12 -3.26 60.17 -1.43
CA ALA A 12 -2.97 58.73 -1.47
C ALA A 12 -3.04 58.15 -0.05
N ALA A 13 -4.09 57.38 0.22
CA ALA A 13 -4.20 56.61 1.44
C ALA A 13 -3.17 55.45 1.42
N ILE A 14 -2.22 55.54 2.32
CA ILE A 14 -1.24 54.44 2.59
C ILE A 14 -1.98 53.40 3.43
N VAL A 15 -2.29 52.25 2.81
CA VAL A 15 -2.77 51.08 3.52
C VAL A 15 -1.55 50.32 4.05
N PRO A 16 -1.40 50.11 5.38
CA PRO A 16 -0.32 49.30 5.90
C PRO A 16 -0.57 47.83 5.53
N LEU A 17 0.34 47.25 4.77
CA LEU A 17 0.40 45.82 4.48
C LEU A 17 0.78 45.09 5.78
N VAL A 18 -0.20 44.57 6.50
CA VAL A 18 0.04 43.67 7.62
C VAL A 18 0.52 42.35 7.06
N VAL A 19 1.82 42.15 7.02
CA VAL A 19 2.43 40.82 6.77
C VAL A 19 2.12 39.97 7.99
N GLY A 20 0.97 39.32 7.96
CA GLY A 20 0.64 38.25 8.88
C GLY A 20 1.55 37.07 8.59
N CYS A 21 2.57 36.84 9.44
CA CYS A 21 3.24 35.53 9.54
C CYS A 21 2.21 34.51 9.97
N ALA A 22 1.50 33.95 9.01
CA ALA A 22 0.76 32.70 9.20
C ALA A 22 1.83 31.62 9.46
N LYS A 23 2.02 31.25 10.73
CA LYS A 23 2.64 29.98 11.08
C LYS A 23 1.88 28.89 10.35
N ARG A 24 2.45 28.41 9.26
CA ARG A 24 2.01 27.21 8.55
C ARG A 24 2.20 26.07 9.52
N THR A 25 1.15 25.76 10.26
CA THR A 25 1.05 24.49 10.99
C THR A 25 1.10 23.42 9.90
N GLU A 26 2.25 22.80 9.75
CA GLU A 26 2.37 21.60 8.94
C GLU A 26 1.48 20.54 9.60
N ARG A 27 0.24 20.50 9.14
CA ARG A 27 -0.63 19.36 9.35
C ARG A 27 0.04 18.25 8.56
N ASN A 28 0.75 17.37 9.26
CA ASN A 28 1.28 16.13 8.74
C ASN A 28 0.07 15.26 8.39
N GLU A 29 -0.58 15.60 7.27
CA GLU A 29 -1.57 14.75 6.65
C GLU A 29 -0.79 13.53 6.16
N ASN A 30 -1.05 12.38 6.76
CA ASN A 30 -0.72 11.07 6.23
C ASN A 30 -1.30 10.98 4.81
N ARG A 31 -0.59 11.56 3.88
CA ARG A 31 -0.93 11.54 2.48
C ARG A 31 -0.59 10.13 2.01
N ALA A 32 -1.60 9.26 1.96
CA ALA A 32 -1.51 8.04 1.21
C ALA A 32 -0.93 8.40 -0.16
N VAL A 33 0.27 7.88 -0.45
CA VAL A 33 0.88 8.04 -1.77
C VAL A 33 0.12 7.10 -2.70
N ALA A 34 -1.05 7.55 -3.15
CA ALA A 34 -1.79 6.89 -4.21
C ALA A 34 -1.07 7.23 -5.53
N VAL A 35 -0.17 6.37 -5.94
CA VAL A 35 0.42 6.44 -7.26
C VAL A 35 -0.54 5.75 -8.24
N ASN A 36 -1.29 6.54 -9.01
CA ASN A 36 -2.07 6.14 -10.19
C ASN A 36 -3.07 4.99 -10.02
N ALA A 37 -3.77 4.90 -8.91
CA ALA A 37 -4.89 3.98 -8.78
C ALA A 37 -6.21 4.73 -8.93
N GLN A 38 -7.10 4.24 -9.78
CA GLN A 38 -8.52 4.51 -9.68
C GLN A 38 -8.95 4.28 -8.22
N PRO A 39 -9.85 5.08 -7.64
CA PRO A 39 -10.26 4.89 -6.27
C PRO A 39 -10.85 3.49 -6.13
N LEU A 40 -10.06 2.59 -5.60
CA LEU A 40 -10.56 1.35 -5.03
C LEU A 40 -11.55 1.78 -3.95
N GLY A 41 -12.76 1.29 -4.04
CA GLY A 41 -13.68 1.39 -2.90
C GLY A 41 -12.90 0.92 -1.68
N LYS A 42 -12.94 1.63 -0.60
CA LYS A 42 -12.12 1.64 0.63
C LYS A 42 -11.76 0.30 1.30
N GLU A 43 -11.81 -0.85 0.63
CA GLU A 43 -11.77 -2.13 1.31
C GLU A 43 -10.69 -3.07 0.77
N THR A 44 -9.57 -3.06 1.45
CA THR A 44 -8.65 -4.20 1.54
C THR A 44 -9.42 -5.41 2.09
N GLY A 45 -9.11 -6.62 1.66
CA GLY A 45 -9.72 -7.84 2.17
C GLY A 45 -9.64 -7.92 3.70
N ALA A 46 -10.67 -8.48 4.32
CA ALA A 46 -10.78 -8.56 5.78
C ALA A 46 -9.61 -9.33 6.39
N THR A 47 -9.10 -10.34 5.70
CA THR A 47 -7.97 -11.17 6.17
C THR A 47 -6.70 -10.35 6.39
N VAL A 48 -6.29 -9.56 5.39
CA VAL A 48 -5.08 -8.70 5.47
C VAL A 48 -5.26 -7.61 6.52
N ARG A 49 -6.43 -6.97 6.54
CA ARG A 49 -6.76 -5.94 7.53
C ARG A 49 -6.66 -6.48 8.96
N ASN A 50 -7.27 -7.63 9.24
CA ASN A 50 -7.26 -8.23 10.57
C ASN A 50 -5.85 -8.62 11.01
N ALA A 51 -5.00 -9.11 10.10
CA ALA A 51 -3.60 -9.41 10.41
C ALA A 51 -2.84 -8.18 10.88
N ILE A 52 -2.96 -7.06 10.16
CA ILE A 52 -2.29 -5.80 10.51
C ILE A 52 -2.87 -5.21 11.80
N MET A 53 -4.21 -5.20 11.95
CA MET A 53 -4.86 -4.66 13.14
C MET A 53 -4.54 -5.47 14.40
N GLY A 54 -4.39 -6.80 14.26
CA GLY A 54 -3.92 -7.68 15.35
C GLY A 54 -2.44 -7.51 15.68
N ALA A 55 -1.67 -6.91 14.78
CA ALA A 55 -0.22 -6.71 14.91
C ALA A 55 0.16 -5.28 15.32
N GLN A 56 -0.73 -4.52 15.96
CA GLN A 56 -0.45 -3.15 16.40
C GLN A 56 0.72 -3.11 17.37
N THR A 57 1.57 -2.12 17.18
CA THR A 57 2.70 -1.82 18.05
C THR A 57 2.31 -0.74 19.05
N SER A 58 2.70 -0.88 20.30
CA SER A 58 2.45 0.10 21.36
C SER A 58 3.74 0.45 22.10
N GLY A 59 3.69 1.53 22.87
CA GLY A 59 4.86 1.97 23.67
C GLY A 59 5.98 2.62 22.82
N PRO A 60 7.22 2.62 23.33
CA PRO A 60 8.35 3.32 22.70
C PRO A 60 8.71 2.82 21.30
N ALA A 61 8.47 1.55 21.02
CA ALA A 61 8.74 0.95 19.70
C ALA A 61 7.79 1.43 18.59
N ALA A 62 6.59 1.90 18.94
CA ALA A 62 5.54 2.23 17.98
C ALA A 62 5.99 3.32 16.99
N GLN A 63 6.68 4.35 17.45
CA GLN A 63 7.15 5.44 16.59
C GLN A 63 8.23 4.97 15.61
N THR A 64 9.18 4.16 16.08
CA THR A 64 10.24 3.60 15.23
C THR A 64 9.67 2.69 14.16
N VAL A 65 8.73 1.81 14.54
CA VAL A 65 8.02 0.92 13.61
C VAL A 65 7.23 1.73 12.59
N ALA A 66 6.50 2.77 13.02
CA ALA A 66 5.74 3.62 12.12
C ALA A 66 6.64 4.27 11.05
N LEU A 67 7.75 4.88 11.46
CA LEU A 67 8.72 5.50 10.54
C LEU A 67 9.34 4.49 9.57
N GLN A 68 9.67 3.29 10.05
CA GLN A 68 10.18 2.21 9.21
C GLN A 68 9.15 1.77 8.16
N MET A 69 7.90 1.58 8.57
CA MET A 69 6.81 1.20 7.66
C MET A 69 6.49 2.31 6.65
N ASP A 70 6.55 3.59 7.05
CA ASP A 70 6.37 4.72 6.14
C ASP A 70 7.44 4.73 5.05
N LYS A 71 8.70 4.55 5.44
CA LYS A 71 9.82 4.49 4.51
C LYS A 71 9.69 3.30 3.55
N GLN A 72 9.41 2.12 4.07
CA GLN A 72 9.22 0.91 3.26
C GLN A 72 8.03 1.07 2.28
N ALA A 73 6.91 1.64 2.71
CA ALA A 73 5.76 1.88 1.85
C ALA A 73 6.09 2.84 0.70
N GLN A 74 6.84 3.91 0.97
CA GLN A 74 7.28 4.85 -0.07
C GLN A 74 8.21 4.19 -1.09
N GLU A 75 9.17 3.39 -0.64
CA GLU A 75 10.08 2.65 -1.51
C GLU A 75 9.31 1.65 -2.38
N LEU A 76 8.41 0.85 -1.79
CA LEU A 76 7.59 -0.12 -2.52
C LEU A 76 6.69 0.56 -3.57
N ALA A 77 6.07 1.69 -3.23
CA ALA A 77 5.23 2.45 -4.16
C ALA A 77 6.03 2.98 -5.37
N PHE A 78 7.29 3.32 -5.15
CA PHE A 78 8.19 3.77 -6.24
C PHE A 78 8.70 2.60 -7.08
N GLU A 79 9.07 1.49 -6.46
CA GLU A 79 9.72 0.35 -7.11
C GLU A 79 8.75 -0.59 -7.84
N LEU A 80 7.47 -0.58 -7.47
CA LEU A 80 6.44 -1.49 -8.01
C LEU A 80 5.32 -0.73 -8.75
N PRO A 81 5.61 -0.17 -9.94
CA PRO A 81 4.58 0.51 -10.73
C PRO A 81 3.45 -0.48 -11.09
N GLY A 82 2.21 -0.08 -10.82
CA GLY A 82 1.01 -0.91 -11.01
C GLY A 82 0.54 -1.66 -9.76
N ALA A 83 1.32 -1.70 -8.69
CA ALA A 83 0.85 -2.12 -7.38
C ALA A 83 0.17 -0.95 -6.64
N VAL A 84 -0.85 -1.26 -5.83
CA VAL A 84 -1.37 -0.30 -4.85
C VAL A 84 -0.67 -0.56 -3.54
N VAL A 85 -0.10 0.49 -2.95
CA VAL A 85 0.60 0.40 -1.66
C VAL A 85 -0.06 1.37 -0.69
N GLU A 86 -0.61 0.84 0.39
CA GLU A 86 -1.33 1.61 1.40
C GLU A 86 -0.74 1.38 2.79
N ARG A 87 -0.77 2.44 3.61
CA ARG A 87 -0.50 2.34 5.04
C ARG A 87 -1.79 2.04 5.78
N LEU A 88 -1.79 0.99 6.58
CA LEU A 88 -2.91 0.61 7.41
C LEU A 88 -2.41 0.36 8.85
N GLY A 89 -2.78 1.23 9.78
CA GLY A 89 -2.33 1.11 11.16
C GLY A 89 -0.80 0.98 11.27
N GLY A 90 -0.32 -0.07 11.93
CA GLY A 90 1.10 -0.38 12.09
C GLY A 90 1.75 -1.16 10.94
N GLY A 91 1.05 -1.38 9.82
CA GLY A 91 1.55 -2.18 8.70
C GLY A 91 1.39 -1.53 7.34
N ILE A 92 1.72 -2.29 6.31
CA ILE A 92 1.59 -1.93 4.89
C ILE A 92 0.71 -2.98 4.23
N VAL A 93 -0.18 -2.55 3.35
CA VAL A 93 -0.92 -3.40 2.42
C VAL A 93 -0.40 -3.14 1.02
N LEU A 94 -0.05 -4.22 0.31
CA LEU A 94 0.18 -4.17 -1.13
C LEU A 94 -0.94 -4.93 -1.82
N ILE A 95 -1.53 -4.33 -2.87
CA ILE A 95 -2.48 -4.98 -3.76
C ILE A 95 -1.80 -5.13 -5.12
N LEU A 96 -1.63 -6.36 -5.55
CA LEU A 96 -0.98 -6.72 -6.79
C LEU A 96 -2.04 -7.35 -7.73
N PRO A 97 -2.44 -6.66 -8.80
CA PRO A 97 -3.36 -7.24 -9.78
C PRO A 97 -2.81 -8.55 -10.36
N GLU A 98 -3.70 -9.52 -10.64
CA GLU A 98 -3.33 -10.82 -11.20
C GLU A 98 -2.43 -10.70 -12.42
N GLY A 99 -2.80 -9.87 -13.38
CA GLY A 99 -2.05 -9.68 -14.63
C GLY A 99 -0.64 -9.09 -14.46
N MET A 100 -0.33 -8.56 -13.26
CA MET A 100 1.03 -8.11 -12.91
C MET A 100 1.93 -9.30 -12.53
N LEU A 101 1.35 -10.40 -12.07
CA LEU A 101 2.07 -11.52 -11.46
C LEU A 101 2.03 -12.79 -12.28
N PHE A 102 0.84 -13.16 -12.78
CA PHE A 102 0.59 -14.47 -13.37
C PHE A 102 0.28 -14.38 -14.86
N ALA A 103 0.50 -15.49 -15.57
CA ALA A 103 -0.10 -15.69 -16.87
C ALA A 103 -1.63 -15.82 -16.72
N GLN A 104 -2.36 -15.58 -17.81
CA GLN A 104 -3.82 -15.62 -17.81
C GLN A 104 -4.32 -16.98 -17.30
N GLU A 105 -5.27 -16.98 -16.37
CA GLU A 105 -5.89 -18.19 -15.78
C GLU A 105 -4.89 -19.20 -15.19
N SER A 106 -3.68 -18.75 -14.84
CA SER A 106 -2.61 -19.59 -14.33
C SER A 106 -2.24 -19.23 -12.89
N ASP A 107 -1.59 -20.16 -12.22
CA ASP A 107 -0.85 -19.97 -10.97
C ASP A 107 0.67 -19.92 -11.20
N GLU A 108 1.11 -19.97 -12.46
CA GLU A 108 2.50 -19.78 -12.84
C GLU A 108 2.85 -18.29 -12.94
N LEU A 109 3.92 -17.90 -12.31
CA LEU A 109 4.43 -16.52 -12.36
C LEU A 109 4.94 -16.20 -13.76
N ALA A 110 4.42 -15.13 -14.35
CA ALA A 110 4.86 -14.65 -15.64
C ALA A 110 6.34 -14.28 -15.64
N THR A 111 7.05 -14.55 -16.72
CA THR A 111 8.47 -14.16 -16.84
C THR A 111 8.65 -12.64 -16.67
N SER A 112 7.71 -11.84 -17.19
CA SER A 112 7.69 -10.38 -17.06
C SER A 112 7.54 -9.87 -15.62
N SER A 113 6.99 -10.68 -14.71
CA SER A 113 6.81 -10.29 -13.31
C SER A 113 8.09 -10.44 -12.47
N ARG A 114 9.07 -11.21 -12.94
CA ARG A 114 10.23 -11.63 -12.13
C ARG A 114 11.07 -10.46 -11.61
N ASP A 115 11.22 -9.40 -12.39
CA ASP A 115 12.01 -8.23 -11.96
C ASP A 115 11.28 -7.43 -10.88
N ASN A 116 9.96 -7.27 -10.99
CA ASN A 116 9.14 -6.66 -9.95
C ASN A 116 9.18 -7.51 -8.66
N LEU A 117 9.13 -8.82 -8.78
CA LEU A 117 9.20 -9.72 -7.64
C LEU A 117 10.58 -9.75 -6.96
N ARG A 118 11.66 -9.57 -7.71
CA ARG A 118 13.01 -9.39 -7.13
C ARG A 118 13.12 -8.09 -6.35
N ARG A 119 12.54 -6.97 -6.86
CA ARG A 119 12.48 -5.70 -6.14
C ARG A 119 11.67 -5.83 -4.84
N LEU A 120 10.53 -6.50 -4.91
CA LEU A 120 9.72 -6.82 -3.73
C LEU A 120 10.53 -7.62 -2.70
N ALA A 121 11.24 -8.67 -3.12
CA ALA A 121 12.10 -9.47 -2.26
C ALA A 121 13.21 -8.62 -1.62
N SER A 122 13.89 -7.77 -2.40
CA SER A 122 14.93 -6.86 -1.89
C SER A 122 14.39 -5.92 -0.80
N SER A 123 13.17 -5.40 -0.98
CA SER A 123 12.51 -4.62 0.07
C SER A 123 12.26 -5.46 1.33
N PHE A 124 11.80 -6.69 1.20
CA PHE A 124 11.57 -7.56 2.35
C PHE A 124 12.85 -7.95 3.09
N GLU A 125 13.96 -8.12 2.37
CA GLU A 125 15.27 -8.38 2.98
C GLU A 125 15.84 -7.15 3.69
N LYS A 126 15.64 -5.97 3.13
CA LYS A 126 16.04 -4.70 3.75
C LYS A 126 15.35 -4.44 5.10
N TYR A 127 14.15 -4.97 5.28
CA TYR A 127 13.35 -4.85 6.50
C TYR A 127 13.07 -6.23 7.12
N PRO A 128 14.10 -6.90 7.70
CA PRO A 128 14.00 -8.30 8.12
C PRO A 128 13.06 -8.55 9.30
N ASN A 129 12.82 -7.55 10.15
CA ASN A 129 12.00 -7.67 11.36
C ASN A 129 10.51 -7.48 11.08
N THR A 130 10.04 -8.01 9.94
CA THR A 130 8.64 -7.97 9.55
C THR A 130 8.09 -9.34 9.22
N ARG A 131 6.79 -9.51 9.43
CA ARG A 131 6.00 -10.65 8.96
C ARG A 131 5.33 -10.28 7.65
N ILE A 132 5.12 -11.27 6.82
CA ILE A 132 4.57 -11.14 5.48
C ILE A 132 3.41 -12.13 5.36
N MET A 133 2.19 -11.65 5.16
CA MET A 133 1.04 -12.48 4.86
C MET A 133 0.64 -12.27 3.41
N ILE A 134 0.57 -13.34 2.64
CA ILE A 134 0.23 -13.33 1.21
C ILE A 134 -1.16 -13.97 1.06
N VAL A 135 -2.12 -13.21 0.56
CA VAL A 135 -3.50 -13.65 0.40
C VAL A 135 -3.89 -13.62 -1.07
N GLY A 136 -4.29 -14.76 -1.62
CA GLY A 136 -4.80 -14.88 -2.98
C GLY A 136 -6.30 -14.70 -3.05
N HIS A 137 -6.77 -14.01 -4.09
CA HIS A 137 -8.19 -13.80 -4.38
C HIS A 137 -8.50 -14.07 -5.85
N THR A 138 -9.74 -14.47 -6.12
CA THR A 138 -10.31 -14.62 -7.45
C THR A 138 -11.52 -13.69 -7.60
N ASP A 139 -12.05 -13.60 -8.80
CA ASP A 139 -13.41 -13.14 -9.01
C ASP A 139 -14.41 -14.27 -8.75
N SER A 140 -15.71 -14.01 -8.95
CA SER A 140 -16.78 -15.00 -8.74
C SER A 140 -17.01 -15.96 -9.89
N GLN A 141 -16.17 -15.93 -10.94
CA GLN A 141 -16.27 -16.88 -12.05
C GLN A 141 -15.66 -18.22 -11.65
N GLY A 142 -16.33 -19.31 -11.99
CA GLY A 142 -15.95 -20.66 -11.57
C GLY A 142 -16.66 -21.13 -10.30
N GLY A 143 -16.33 -22.33 -9.87
CA GLY A 143 -16.88 -22.90 -8.63
C GLY A 143 -16.06 -22.51 -7.40
N THR A 144 -16.70 -22.45 -6.24
CA THR A 144 -16.07 -22.04 -4.96
C THR A 144 -14.81 -22.86 -4.65
N ASP A 145 -14.87 -24.19 -4.79
CA ASP A 145 -13.70 -25.06 -4.51
C ASP A 145 -12.54 -24.81 -5.47
N HIS A 146 -12.87 -24.55 -6.75
CA HIS A 146 -11.86 -24.20 -7.75
C HIS A 146 -11.18 -22.86 -7.41
N ASN A 147 -11.97 -21.84 -7.10
CA ASN A 147 -11.50 -20.51 -6.74
C ASN A 147 -10.64 -20.54 -5.47
N GLN A 148 -11.08 -21.29 -4.46
CA GLN A 148 -10.31 -21.50 -3.24
C GLN A 148 -8.95 -22.14 -3.55
N SER A 149 -8.94 -23.25 -4.28
CA SER A 149 -7.71 -23.94 -4.65
C SER A 149 -6.79 -23.09 -5.55
N LEU A 150 -7.32 -22.35 -6.52
CA LEU A 150 -6.52 -21.48 -7.39
C LEU A 150 -5.88 -20.34 -6.61
N SER A 151 -6.62 -19.69 -5.71
CA SER A 151 -6.11 -18.61 -4.88
C SER A 151 -5.01 -19.08 -3.92
N GLU A 152 -5.13 -20.28 -3.35
CA GLU A 152 -4.08 -20.91 -2.53
C GLU A 152 -2.81 -21.17 -3.32
N ARG A 153 -2.92 -21.80 -4.50
CA ARG A 153 -1.77 -22.09 -5.36
C ARG A 153 -1.06 -20.81 -5.79
N ARG A 154 -1.79 -19.75 -6.14
CA ARG A 154 -1.22 -18.45 -6.49
C ARG A 154 -0.44 -17.82 -5.34
N ALA A 155 -1.01 -17.82 -4.13
CA ALA A 155 -0.30 -17.33 -2.95
C ALA A 155 0.96 -18.14 -2.66
N GLN A 156 0.90 -19.46 -2.82
CA GLN A 156 2.03 -20.36 -2.63
C GLN A 156 3.11 -20.18 -3.71
N SER A 157 2.74 -19.98 -4.98
CA SER A 157 3.70 -19.74 -6.08
C SER A 157 4.50 -18.47 -5.83
N LEU A 158 3.84 -17.39 -5.38
CA LEU A 158 4.52 -16.16 -5.01
C LEU A 158 5.47 -16.36 -3.82
N ALA A 159 5.02 -17.03 -2.75
CA ALA A 159 5.86 -17.30 -1.59
C ALA A 159 7.08 -18.16 -1.95
N SER A 160 6.90 -19.17 -2.78
CA SER A 160 8.00 -20.04 -3.25
C SER A 160 9.03 -19.27 -4.07
N PHE A 161 8.59 -18.35 -4.92
CA PHE A 161 9.51 -17.48 -5.66
C PHE A 161 10.30 -16.55 -4.73
N LEU A 162 9.61 -15.89 -3.78
CA LEU A 162 10.25 -15.01 -2.82
C LEU A 162 11.29 -15.76 -1.96
N GLU A 163 11.00 -17.00 -1.56
CA GLU A 163 11.93 -17.87 -0.86
C GLU A 163 13.16 -18.19 -1.73
N GLN A 164 12.96 -18.54 -3.00
CA GLN A 164 14.05 -18.83 -3.94
C GLN A 164 15.00 -17.65 -4.15
N VAL A 165 14.51 -16.41 -4.00
CA VAL A 165 15.31 -15.19 -4.14
C VAL A 165 15.78 -14.61 -2.81
N GLY A 166 15.65 -15.35 -1.70
CA GLY A 166 16.29 -15.05 -0.41
C GLY A 166 15.38 -14.71 0.76
N VAL A 167 14.09 -14.45 0.54
CA VAL A 167 13.17 -14.09 1.64
C VAL A 167 12.95 -15.30 2.54
N ASN A 168 13.23 -15.17 3.84
CA ASN A 168 13.07 -16.25 4.81
C ASN A 168 11.62 -16.75 4.85
N ARG A 169 11.42 -18.05 4.55
CA ARG A 169 10.10 -18.71 4.51
C ARG A 169 9.36 -18.60 5.85
N GLY A 170 10.07 -18.62 6.98
CA GLY A 170 9.49 -18.51 8.32
C GLY A 170 8.82 -17.16 8.61
N ARG A 171 9.06 -16.14 7.78
CA ARG A 171 8.39 -14.84 7.85
C ARG A 171 7.09 -14.79 7.05
N MET A 172 6.87 -15.75 6.15
CA MET A 172 5.77 -15.74 5.19
C MET A 172 4.63 -16.67 5.61
N THR A 173 3.40 -16.23 5.50
CA THR A 173 2.17 -17.01 5.61
C THR A 173 1.36 -16.85 4.35
N THR A 174 0.84 -17.94 3.80
CA THR A 174 0.02 -17.94 2.57
C THR A 174 -1.41 -18.38 2.89
N ILE A 175 -2.39 -17.69 2.30
CA ILE A 175 -3.82 -17.99 2.46
C ILE A 175 -4.49 -17.81 1.10
N GLY A 176 -5.37 -18.74 0.70
CA GLY A 176 -6.34 -18.56 -0.35
C GLY A 176 -7.67 -18.10 0.23
N ARG A 177 -8.35 -17.20 -0.45
CA ARG A 177 -9.70 -16.73 -0.08
C ARG A 177 -10.71 -16.92 -1.22
N GLY A 178 -10.26 -17.42 -2.38
CA GLY A 178 -11.14 -17.53 -3.52
C GLY A 178 -11.85 -16.22 -3.81
N ASP A 179 -13.15 -16.26 -3.99
CA ASP A 179 -14.04 -15.13 -4.24
C ASP A 179 -14.75 -14.60 -2.96
N ALA A 180 -14.34 -15.06 -1.77
CA ALA A 180 -15.02 -14.75 -0.51
C ALA A 180 -14.82 -13.30 -0.02
N GLU A 181 -13.78 -12.60 -0.49
CA GLU A 181 -13.46 -11.23 -0.06
C GLU A 181 -13.34 -10.28 -1.28
N PRO A 182 -14.46 -9.96 -1.97
CA PRO A 182 -14.43 -9.04 -3.10
C PRO A 182 -14.19 -7.60 -2.65
N ILE A 183 -13.40 -6.85 -3.43
CA ILE A 183 -13.17 -5.40 -3.22
C ILE A 183 -13.89 -4.54 -4.27
N ALA A 184 -14.48 -5.18 -5.27
CA ALA A 184 -15.27 -4.54 -6.31
C ALA A 184 -16.44 -5.44 -6.71
N THR A 185 -17.42 -4.91 -7.45
CA THR A 185 -18.53 -5.72 -7.95
C THR A 185 -18.05 -6.79 -8.93
N ASN A 186 -18.60 -7.99 -8.84
CA ASN A 186 -18.36 -9.06 -9.82
C ASN A 186 -19.23 -8.94 -11.08
N ASP A 187 -20.15 -7.97 -11.15
CA ASP A 187 -21.07 -7.80 -12.27
C ASP A 187 -20.39 -7.23 -13.51
N THR A 188 -19.28 -6.51 -13.34
CA THR A 188 -18.53 -5.89 -14.43
C THR A 188 -17.15 -6.51 -14.61
N ASP A 189 -16.63 -6.50 -15.85
CA ASP A 189 -15.27 -6.99 -16.12
C ASP A 189 -14.20 -6.22 -15.35
N ALA A 190 -14.37 -4.90 -15.27
CA ALA A 190 -13.47 -4.05 -14.50
C ALA A 190 -13.47 -4.41 -13.01
N GLY A 191 -14.63 -4.66 -12.42
CA GLY A 191 -14.72 -5.06 -11.02
C GLY A 191 -14.14 -6.46 -10.79
N ARG A 192 -14.39 -7.42 -11.67
CA ARG A 192 -13.77 -8.74 -11.61
C ARG A 192 -12.25 -8.66 -11.71
N GLN A 193 -11.70 -7.79 -12.55
CA GLN A 193 -10.26 -7.57 -12.66
C GLN A 193 -9.64 -7.09 -11.34
N TRP A 194 -10.34 -6.26 -10.58
CA TRP A 194 -9.91 -5.84 -9.24
C TRP A 194 -9.98 -6.97 -8.22
N ASN A 195 -10.96 -7.85 -8.33
CA ASN A 195 -11.11 -8.99 -7.43
C ASN A 195 -10.01 -10.03 -7.65
N ARG A 196 -9.54 -10.24 -8.89
CA ARG A 196 -8.40 -11.12 -9.21
C ARG A 196 -7.09 -10.43 -8.82
N ARG A 197 -6.62 -10.69 -7.61
CA ARG A 197 -5.46 -10.02 -7.01
C ARG A 197 -4.72 -10.89 -6.01
N ILE A 198 -3.52 -10.49 -5.69
CA ILE A 198 -2.81 -10.88 -4.47
C ILE A 198 -2.75 -9.67 -3.55
N GLU A 199 -3.10 -9.87 -2.30
CA GLU A 199 -2.85 -8.91 -1.24
C GLU A 199 -1.68 -9.38 -0.38
N ILE A 200 -0.80 -8.44 0.00
CA ILE A 200 0.30 -8.73 0.92
C ILE A 200 0.21 -7.77 2.10
N ALA A 201 0.07 -8.33 3.31
CA ALA A 201 0.25 -7.58 4.54
C ALA A 201 1.70 -7.66 4.99
N VAL A 202 2.31 -6.50 5.28
CA VAL A 202 3.63 -6.40 5.91
C VAL A 202 3.46 -5.70 7.24
N TYR A 203 3.88 -6.32 8.34
CA TYR A 203 3.75 -5.77 9.69
C TYR A 203 4.93 -6.21 10.56
N ALA A 204 5.22 -5.46 11.63
CA ALA A 204 6.32 -5.78 12.54
C ALA A 204 6.15 -7.16 13.16
N ASP A 205 7.23 -7.90 13.32
CA ASP A 205 7.24 -9.17 14.05
C ASP A 205 6.99 -8.97 15.56
N GLU A 206 6.78 -10.04 16.28
CA GLU A 206 6.47 -9.99 17.71
C GLU A 206 7.62 -9.40 18.53
N ALA A 207 8.87 -9.76 18.18
CA ALA A 207 10.04 -9.25 18.88
C ALA A 207 10.14 -7.72 18.77
N THR A 208 9.91 -7.19 17.57
CA THR A 208 9.90 -5.76 17.31
C THR A 208 8.72 -5.06 17.99
N ARG A 209 7.54 -5.69 18.02
CA ARG A 209 6.32 -5.11 18.61
C ARG A 209 6.41 -4.97 20.14
N PHE A 210 6.99 -5.93 20.81
CA PHE A 210 7.02 -6.00 22.27
C PHE A 210 8.38 -5.63 22.86
N GLY A 211 9.36 -5.29 22.01
CA GLY A 211 10.69 -4.91 22.47
C GLY A 211 11.36 -6.03 23.23
N SER A 212 11.53 -7.22 22.62
CA SER A 212 12.28 -8.31 23.26
C SER A 212 13.71 -7.83 23.50
N THR A 213 13.98 -7.41 24.74
CA THR A 213 15.33 -7.26 25.25
C THR A 213 15.89 -8.67 25.44
N ASN A 214 16.76 -9.11 24.52
CA ASN A 214 17.76 -10.12 24.84
C ASN A 214 18.86 -9.50 25.66
#